data_d6edd0096b19542b92c0b8345c3dea03
#
_entry.id   d6edd0096b19542b92c0b8345c3dea03
#
_cell.length_a   1.000
_cell.length_b   1.000
_cell.length_c   1.000
_cell.angle_alpha   90.00
_cell.angle_beta   90.00
_cell.angle_gamma   90.00
#
_symmetry.space_group_name_H-M   'P 1'
#
loop_
_entity.id
_entity.type
_entity.pdbx_description
1 polymer ?
#
loop_
_entity_poly.entity_id
_entity_poly.type
_entity_poly.pdbx_seq_one_letter_code
_entity_poly.pdbx_strand_id
1 'polypeptide(L)'
;MSQYTDYIIIGAGSAGCVLANRLSSHSKNNVTLFEAGPSNNTWKVDMPSALLYVMHDPKYNWKYYTEPEPYLNNRSLYCPRGKMLGGCSSHNGMVFARGHKEDFDRWESYGLDQWSYNKVLPYYKKLETWSGKNNLRGKDGPLKVNKSQIDKKFPLFNAVLKAAKEAGYNIFDDSNSLSNEGFGTFDVTIDKGVRQSIPKAYLDPIKNRKNLQIVKKTYVKKIIFKDKVAIGVEYIKNNKTHYFYANKEVILSAGSINSPKILQLSGIGNAAHLKDFGIPIINDLKGVGENLQDHLEIYIQYKSKKKETLYDLSTNFISQGIEGSKWFTFKKGKLAHSHLELGGFVKTNKNYSHPNLQFHFFPSLVINHGLKNPTFDAFQFHACPNRPKSRG
;
A
#
# COMPACT_ATOMS: atom_id res chain seq x y z
N MET A 1 6.86 27.90 17.80
CA MET A 1 7.51 26.61 17.42
C MET A 1 8.77 26.94 16.64
N SER A 2 9.87 26.26 16.89
CA SER A 2 11.07 26.42 16.05
C SER A 2 10.71 26.19 14.59
N GLN A 3 11.23 27.03 13.68
CA GLN A 3 11.08 26.84 12.23
C GLN A 3 12.14 25.91 11.66
N TYR A 4 12.92 25.24 12.51
CA TYR A 4 14.06 24.40 12.16
C TYR A 4 13.99 23.04 12.84
N THR A 5 14.44 22.03 12.12
CA THR A 5 14.65 20.65 12.58
C THR A 5 15.89 20.05 11.92
N ASP A 6 16.40 18.93 12.40
CA ASP A 6 17.51 18.26 11.69
C ASP A 6 17.04 17.59 10.41
N TYR A 7 15.93 16.87 10.48
CA TYR A 7 15.38 16.12 9.36
C TYR A 7 13.92 16.49 9.10
N ILE A 8 13.62 16.88 7.88
CA ILE A 8 12.25 17.01 7.38
C ILE A 8 11.90 15.76 6.59
N ILE A 9 10.78 15.11 6.93
CA ILE A 9 10.22 13.98 6.16
C ILE A 9 8.90 14.42 5.55
N ILE A 10 8.78 14.33 4.22
CA ILE A 10 7.59 14.72 3.47
C ILE A 10 6.77 13.48 3.14
N GLY A 11 5.59 13.34 3.76
CA GLY A 11 4.67 12.22 3.60
C GLY A 11 4.83 11.15 4.67
N ALA A 12 3.78 10.97 5.48
CA ALA A 12 3.71 9.94 6.52
C ALA A 12 3.10 8.62 5.99
N GLY A 13 3.46 8.24 4.78
CA GLY A 13 3.19 6.91 4.22
C GLY A 13 4.06 5.84 4.88
N SER A 14 4.10 4.64 4.29
CA SER A 14 4.87 3.52 4.85
C SER A 14 6.34 3.86 5.06
N ALA A 15 7.00 4.42 4.05
CA ALA A 15 8.41 4.80 4.14
C ALA A 15 8.65 5.91 5.17
N GLY A 16 7.86 6.99 5.13
CA GLY A 16 8.04 8.13 6.03
C GLY A 16 7.83 7.78 7.50
N CYS A 17 6.89 6.91 7.82
CA CYS A 17 6.69 6.41 9.19
C CYS A 17 7.90 5.60 9.70
N VAL A 18 8.48 4.75 8.85
CA VAL A 18 9.68 3.97 9.18
C VAL A 18 10.87 4.90 9.42
N LEU A 19 11.09 5.85 8.51
CA LEU A 19 12.18 6.82 8.60
C LEU A 19 12.05 7.70 9.85
N ALA A 20 10.85 8.19 10.15
CA ALA A 20 10.58 8.96 11.36
C ALA A 20 10.92 8.17 12.64
N ASN A 21 10.53 6.88 12.68
CA ASN A 21 10.88 6.00 13.79
C ASN A 21 12.39 5.83 13.94
N ARG A 22 13.10 5.54 12.83
CA ARG A 22 14.54 5.21 12.85
C ARG A 22 15.40 6.43 13.12
N LEU A 23 15.14 7.56 12.46
CA LEU A 23 15.92 8.79 12.66
C LEU A 23 15.73 9.37 14.06
N SER A 24 14.51 9.36 14.59
CA SER A 24 14.22 9.84 15.95
C SER A 24 14.65 8.88 17.06
N SER A 25 15.14 7.67 16.75
CA SER A 25 15.73 6.79 17.76
C SER A 25 17.02 7.36 18.36
N HIS A 26 17.70 8.19 17.62
CA HIS A 26 18.83 9.01 18.08
C HIS A 26 18.30 10.28 18.75
N SER A 27 18.47 10.42 20.06
CA SER A 27 17.93 11.55 20.84
C SER A 27 18.45 12.93 20.41
N LYS A 28 19.63 12.98 19.79
CA LYS A 28 20.22 14.22 19.24
C LYS A 28 19.59 14.66 17.90
N ASN A 29 18.84 13.82 17.22
CA ASN A 29 18.20 14.16 15.96
C ASN A 29 16.78 14.69 16.22
N ASN A 30 16.51 15.92 15.85
CA ASN A 30 15.15 16.44 15.80
C ASN A 30 14.54 16.10 14.43
N VAL A 31 13.36 15.48 14.43
CA VAL A 31 12.70 14.99 13.21
C VAL A 31 11.30 15.58 13.12
N THR A 32 10.97 16.17 11.97
CA THR A 32 9.62 16.65 11.67
C THR A 32 9.06 15.87 10.49
N LEU A 33 7.93 15.19 10.72
CA LEU A 33 7.19 14.40 9.72
C LEU A 33 5.92 15.17 9.31
N PHE A 34 5.85 15.56 8.04
CA PHE A 34 4.68 16.23 7.46
C PHE A 34 3.72 15.24 6.80
N GLU A 35 2.42 15.42 7.04
CA GLU A 35 1.35 14.63 6.42
C GLU A 35 0.20 15.54 5.97
N ALA A 36 -0.19 15.38 4.70
CA ALA A 36 -1.27 16.17 4.12
C ALA A 36 -2.65 15.85 4.71
N GLY A 37 -2.85 14.59 5.07
CA GLY A 37 -4.10 14.08 5.60
C GLY A 37 -4.21 14.14 7.13
N PRO A 38 -5.35 13.67 7.67
CA PRO A 38 -5.60 13.59 9.10
C PRO A 38 -4.90 12.35 9.74
N SER A 39 -5.22 12.13 11.01
CA SER A 39 -4.93 10.87 11.70
C SER A 39 -5.68 9.70 11.05
N ASN A 40 -5.08 8.52 11.11
CA ASN A 40 -5.70 7.25 10.72
C ASN A 40 -6.48 6.58 11.87
N ASN A 41 -6.60 7.23 13.02
CA ASN A 41 -7.32 6.71 14.18
C ASN A 41 -8.84 6.77 13.96
N THR A 42 -9.37 5.74 13.32
CA THR A 42 -10.81 5.56 13.05
C THR A 42 -11.11 4.08 12.83
N TRP A 43 -12.31 3.65 13.25
CA TRP A 43 -12.76 2.28 13.04
C TRP A 43 -12.79 1.89 11.55
N LYS A 44 -13.00 2.85 10.63
CA LYS A 44 -12.96 2.63 9.18
C LYS A 44 -11.60 2.13 8.69
N VAL A 45 -10.50 2.57 9.34
CA VAL A 45 -9.14 2.09 9.06
C VAL A 45 -8.88 0.77 9.78
N ASP A 46 -9.32 0.66 11.03
CA ASP A 46 -9.05 -0.49 11.90
C ASP A 46 -9.76 -1.77 11.47
N MET A 47 -11.00 -1.64 10.99
CA MET A 47 -11.82 -2.76 10.53
C MET A 47 -11.36 -3.23 9.15
N PRO A 48 -10.87 -4.47 9.00
CA PRO A 48 -10.33 -4.95 7.73
C PRO A 48 -11.30 -4.88 6.55
N SER A 49 -12.55 -5.27 6.73
CA SER A 49 -13.57 -5.21 5.66
C SER A 49 -14.01 -3.79 5.30
N ALA A 50 -13.68 -2.77 6.10
CA ALA A 50 -14.11 -1.40 5.86
C ALA A 50 -13.23 -0.63 4.86
N LEU A 51 -12.34 -1.29 4.14
CA LEU A 51 -11.37 -0.64 3.23
C LEU A 51 -12.05 0.26 2.19
N LEU A 52 -13.20 -0.12 1.64
CA LEU A 52 -13.92 0.67 0.64
C LEU A 52 -14.44 2.00 1.22
N TYR A 53 -14.86 2.02 2.50
CA TYR A 53 -15.29 3.27 3.15
C TYR A 53 -14.16 4.30 3.24
N VAL A 54 -12.92 3.84 3.40
CA VAL A 54 -11.74 4.71 3.44
C VAL A 54 -11.33 5.11 2.03
N MET A 55 -11.35 4.17 1.08
CA MET A 55 -10.97 4.39 -0.32
C MET A 55 -11.87 5.40 -1.03
N HIS A 56 -13.13 5.54 -0.62
CA HIS A 56 -14.06 6.49 -1.25
C HIS A 56 -14.25 7.80 -0.47
N ASP A 57 -13.74 7.87 0.76
CA ASP A 57 -13.85 9.07 1.59
C ASP A 57 -12.78 10.12 1.19
N PRO A 58 -13.17 11.31 0.64
CA PRO A 58 -12.22 12.34 0.20
C PRO A 58 -11.35 12.88 1.33
N LYS A 59 -11.76 12.70 2.59
CA LYS A 59 -10.97 13.04 3.77
C LYS A 59 -9.69 12.20 3.88
N TYR A 60 -9.75 10.94 3.44
CA TYR A 60 -8.70 9.95 3.61
C TYR A 60 -8.03 9.52 2.30
N ASN A 61 -8.49 10.06 1.17
CA ASN A 61 -8.03 9.66 -0.16
C ASN A 61 -7.76 10.88 -1.05
N TRP A 62 -6.70 10.80 -1.86
CA TRP A 62 -6.36 11.80 -2.86
C TRP A 62 -7.33 11.82 -4.05
N LYS A 63 -8.00 10.70 -4.34
CA LYS A 63 -8.96 10.53 -5.43
C LYS A 63 -8.40 10.89 -6.80
N TYR A 64 -7.22 10.36 -7.12
CA TYR A 64 -6.65 10.53 -8.45
C TYR A 64 -7.43 9.73 -9.50
N TYR A 65 -7.36 10.22 -10.73
CA TYR A 65 -7.81 9.55 -11.92
C TYR A 65 -6.70 9.61 -12.97
N THR A 66 -6.62 8.59 -13.84
CA THR A 66 -5.77 8.68 -15.02
C THR A 66 -6.36 9.68 -16.01
N GLU A 67 -5.53 10.17 -16.93
CA GLU A 67 -6.03 10.71 -18.19
C GLU A 67 -6.83 9.63 -18.93
N PRO A 68 -7.67 10.01 -19.92
CA PRO A 68 -8.40 9.04 -20.72
C PRO A 68 -7.45 8.05 -21.40
N GLU A 69 -7.66 6.75 -21.17
CA GLU A 69 -6.84 5.66 -21.69
C GLU A 69 -7.35 5.22 -23.08
N PRO A 70 -6.66 5.50 -24.18
CA PRO A 70 -7.16 5.23 -25.54
C PRO A 70 -7.49 3.75 -25.77
N TYR A 71 -6.66 2.84 -25.24
CA TYR A 71 -6.85 1.38 -25.37
C TYR A 71 -7.89 0.79 -24.42
N LEU A 72 -8.48 1.60 -23.56
CA LEU A 72 -9.54 1.22 -22.63
C LEU A 72 -10.85 1.99 -22.91
N ASN A 73 -11.15 2.25 -24.18
CA ASN A 73 -12.32 3.03 -24.64
C ASN A 73 -12.37 4.44 -24.04
N ASN A 74 -11.23 5.10 -23.96
CA ASN A 74 -11.06 6.43 -23.38
C ASN A 74 -11.59 6.57 -21.94
N ARG A 75 -11.54 5.49 -21.17
CA ARG A 75 -11.93 5.54 -19.73
C ARG A 75 -10.82 6.18 -18.91
N SER A 76 -11.20 7.06 -18.00
CA SER A 76 -10.34 7.49 -16.90
C SER A 76 -10.48 6.52 -15.74
N LEU A 77 -9.38 5.97 -15.27
CA LEU A 77 -9.36 4.97 -14.21
C LEU A 77 -9.16 5.65 -12.85
N TYR A 78 -9.94 5.22 -11.87
CA TYR A 78 -9.82 5.69 -10.50
C TYR A 78 -8.58 5.10 -9.82
N CYS A 79 -7.69 5.97 -9.34
CA CYS A 79 -6.44 5.60 -8.68
C CYS A 79 -6.43 6.04 -7.20
N PRO A 80 -7.06 5.30 -6.29
CA PRO A 80 -7.10 5.68 -4.88
C PRO A 80 -5.70 5.66 -4.26
N ARG A 81 -5.35 6.72 -3.54
CA ARG A 81 -4.11 6.82 -2.75
C ARG A 81 -4.41 7.42 -1.39
N GLY A 82 -3.88 6.82 -0.33
CA GLY A 82 -4.14 7.24 1.05
C GLY A 82 -3.63 8.65 1.34
N LYS A 83 -4.50 9.50 1.91
CA LYS A 83 -4.24 10.86 2.37
C LYS A 83 -4.48 10.92 3.88
N MET A 84 -3.62 10.28 4.64
CA MET A 84 -3.67 10.19 6.10
C MET A 84 -2.39 9.60 6.64
N LEU A 85 -2.18 9.62 7.95
CA LEU A 85 -1.09 8.86 8.56
C LEU A 85 -1.11 7.40 8.11
N GLY A 86 0.04 6.90 7.67
CA GLY A 86 0.20 5.57 7.09
C GLY A 86 0.00 5.50 5.58
N GLY A 87 -0.51 6.56 4.94
CA GLY A 87 -0.77 6.56 3.50
C GLY A 87 -1.55 5.33 3.07
N CYS A 88 -1.08 4.64 2.04
CA CYS A 88 -1.74 3.44 1.52
C CYS A 88 -1.77 2.25 2.48
N SER A 89 -0.88 2.16 3.48
CA SER A 89 -0.97 1.09 4.49
C SER A 89 -2.22 1.19 5.37
N SER A 90 -2.86 2.37 5.41
CA SER A 90 -4.08 2.63 6.17
C SER A 90 -5.37 2.35 5.38
N HIS A 91 -5.29 2.03 4.06
CA HIS A 91 -6.47 1.72 3.25
C HIS A 91 -6.29 0.60 2.22
N ASN A 92 -5.15 -0.08 2.19
CA ASN A 92 -4.92 -1.23 1.30
C ASN A 92 -5.69 -2.49 1.73
N GLY A 93 -5.64 -3.55 0.91
CA GLY A 93 -6.25 -4.85 1.19
C GLY A 93 -5.51 -5.71 2.22
N MET A 94 -4.46 -5.20 2.85
CA MET A 94 -3.67 -5.86 3.91
C MET A 94 -2.97 -7.16 3.51
N VAL A 95 -3.00 -7.55 2.27
CA VAL A 95 -2.21 -8.69 1.77
C VAL A 95 -0.73 -8.34 1.88
N PHE A 96 0.04 -9.22 2.51
CA PHE A 96 1.48 -9.08 2.65
C PHE A 96 2.18 -10.05 1.71
N ALA A 97 2.61 -9.54 0.56
CA ALA A 97 3.39 -10.26 -0.43
C ALA A 97 4.72 -9.53 -0.68
N ARG A 98 5.82 -10.27 -0.59
CA ARG A 98 7.15 -9.78 -0.98
C ARG A 98 7.32 -9.90 -2.49
N GLY A 99 8.17 -9.05 -3.08
CA GLY A 99 8.63 -9.26 -4.44
C GLY A 99 9.36 -10.61 -4.58
N HIS A 100 9.25 -11.23 -5.75
CA HIS A 100 9.97 -12.46 -6.05
C HIS A 100 11.48 -12.20 -6.08
N LYS A 101 12.28 -13.22 -5.76
CA LYS A 101 13.76 -13.12 -5.80
C LYS A 101 14.26 -12.53 -7.11
N GLU A 102 13.73 -13.01 -8.23
CA GLU A 102 14.11 -12.56 -9.57
C GLU A 102 13.79 -11.09 -9.87
N ASP A 103 12.86 -10.46 -9.14
CA ASP A 103 12.57 -9.03 -9.29
C ASP A 103 13.71 -8.18 -8.75
N PHE A 104 14.25 -8.57 -7.60
CA PHE A 104 15.39 -7.88 -6.97
C PHE A 104 16.70 -8.14 -7.70
N ASP A 105 16.93 -9.38 -8.12
CA ASP A 105 18.14 -9.74 -8.87
C ASP A 105 18.17 -9.04 -10.25
N ARG A 106 16.99 -8.81 -10.85
CA ARG A 106 16.86 -7.96 -12.03
C ARG A 106 17.20 -6.49 -11.74
N TRP A 107 16.82 -5.95 -10.58
CA TRP A 107 17.23 -4.61 -10.18
C TRP A 107 18.76 -4.51 -10.03
N GLU A 108 19.40 -5.51 -9.43
CA GLU A 108 20.86 -5.60 -9.36
C GLU A 108 21.49 -5.59 -10.76
N SER A 109 20.92 -6.33 -11.72
CA SER A 109 21.42 -6.34 -13.10
C SER A 109 21.30 -5.00 -13.84
N TYR A 110 20.52 -4.04 -13.32
CA TYR A 110 20.45 -2.67 -13.82
C TYR A 110 21.47 -1.73 -13.14
N GLY A 111 22.42 -2.27 -12.40
CA GLY A 111 23.44 -1.51 -11.67
C GLY A 111 23.02 -1.07 -10.27
N LEU A 112 21.92 -1.63 -9.72
CA LEU A 112 21.47 -1.33 -8.38
C LEU A 112 22.01 -2.38 -7.38
N ASP A 113 23.32 -2.41 -7.18
CA ASP A 113 24.06 -3.47 -6.46
C ASP A 113 23.58 -3.72 -5.02
N GLN A 114 22.92 -2.73 -4.39
CA GLN A 114 22.40 -2.86 -3.04
C GLN A 114 20.97 -3.44 -3.00
N TRP A 115 20.38 -3.80 -4.15
CA TRP A 115 18.98 -4.17 -4.28
C TRP A 115 18.75 -5.64 -4.69
N SER A 116 19.81 -6.50 -4.73
CA SER A 116 19.61 -7.93 -4.93
C SER A 116 18.78 -8.54 -3.80
N TYR A 117 18.16 -9.68 -4.06
CA TYR A 117 17.33 -10.36 -3.05
C TYR A 117 18.07 -10.60 -1.74
N ASN A 118 19.32 -11.04 -1.82
CA ASN A 118 20.15 -11.31 -0.63
C ASN A 118 20.42 -10.03 0.18
N LYS A 119 20.50 -8.87 -0.46
CA LYS A 119 20.73 -7.57 0.19
C LYS A 119 19.44 -7.03 0.84
N VAL A 120 18.27 -7.27 0.23
CA VAL A 120 16.99 -6.78 0.77
C VAL A 120 16.36 -7.73 1.78
N LEU A 121 16.65 -9.03 1.75
CA LEU A 121 16.10 -10.04 2.66
C LEU A 121 16.29 -9.69 4.15
N PRO A 122 17.46 -9.22 4.63
CA PRO A 122 17.63 -8.80 6.03
C PRO A 122 16.66 -7.70 6.45
N TYR A 123 16.33 -6.78 5.54
CA TYR A 123 15.36 -5.70 5.81
C TYR A 123 13.93 -6.21 5.87
N TYR A 124 13.55 -7.18 5.02
CA TYR A 124 12.27 -7.88 5.14
C TYR A 124 12.15 -8.61 6.48
N LYS A 125 13.21 -9.29 6.93
CA LYS A 125 13.23 -9.94 8.24
C LYS A 125 13.13 -8.94 9.38
N LYS A 126 13.83 -7.80 9.29
CA LYS A 126 13.79 -6.71 10.28
C LYS A 126 12.43 -6.00 10.35
N LEU A 127 11.66 -6.03 9.26
CA LEU A 127 10.36 -5.37 9.14
C LEU A 127 9.27 -6.09 9.94
N GLU A 128 9.23 -7.44 9.89
CA GLU A 128 8.08 -8.23 10.29
C GLU A 128 8.28 -9.07 11.55
N THR A 129 7.20 -9.28 12.29
CA THR A 129 7.02 -10.43 13.18
C THR A 129 6.02 -11.38 12.53
N TRP A 130 6.49 -12.53 12.09
CA TRP A 130 5.66 -13.55 11.44
C TRP A 130 5.47 -14.79 12.32
N SER A 131 4.24 -15.32 12.35
CA SER A 131 3.84 -16.40 13.24
C SER A 131 4.23 -17.81 12.80
N GLY A 132 4.68 -18.00 11.55
CA GLY A 132 5.04 -19.32 11.00
C GLY A 132 6.47 -19.75 11.31
N LYS A 133 6.89 -20.88 10.71
CA LYS A 133 8.22 -21.51 10.90
C LYS A 133 9.01 -21.49 9.57
N ASN A 134 9.63 -20.39 9.23
CA ASN A 134 10.49 -20.27 8.05
C ASN A 134 11.65 -19.32 8.39
N ASN A 135 12.90 -19.75 8.11
CA ASN A 135 14.11 -18.98 8.42
C ASN A 135 14.29 -17.73 7.53
N LEU A 136 13.59 -17.65 6.40
CA LEU A 136 13.55 -16.47 5.54
C LEU A 136 12.61 -15.38 6.07
N ARG A 137 11.88 -15.65 7.17
CA ARG A 137 10.90 -14.74 7.75
C ARG A 137 11.40 -14.12 9.05
N GLY A 138 10.94 -12.89 9.33
CA GLY A 138 11.29 -12.16 10.55
C GLY A 138 10.47 -12.60 11.77
N LYS A 139 11.03 -12.41 12.97
CA LYS A 139 10.40 -12.80 14.25
C LYS A 139 10.21 -11.62 15.19
N ASP A 140 11.02 -10.56 15.06
CA ASP A 140 11.13 -9.48 16.06
C ASP A 140 10.88 -8.09 15.44
N GLY A 141 10.40 -8.04 14.21
CA GLY A 141 10.08 -6.77 13.55
C GLY A 141 8.78 -6.16 14.09
N PRO A 142 8.61 -4.85 13.94
CA PRO A 142 7.46 -4.14 14.51
C PRO A 142 6.13 -4.43 13.81
N LEU A 143 6.15 -4.83 12.54
CA LEU A 143 4.94 -5.12 11.78
C LEU A 143 4.45 -6.54 12.03
N LYS A 144 3.26 -6.69 12.61
CA LYS A 144 2.62 -7.99 12.79
C LYS A 144 2.09 -8.49 11.45
N VAL A 145 2.63 -9.63 11.02
CA VAL A 145 2.24 -10.34 9.80
C VAL A 145 1.76 -11.74 10.21
N ASN A 146 0.51 -12.04 9.92
CA ASN A 146 -0.09 -13.31 10.30
C ASN A 146 -0.50 -14.11 9.07
N LYS A 147 -0.36 -15.44 9.16
CA LYS A 147 -0.90 -16.36 8.16
C LYS A 147 -2.43 -16.31 8.23
N SER A 148 -3.08 -16.09 7.10
CA SER A 148 -4.53 -16.13 7.05
C SER A 148 -5.06 -17.54 7.32
N GLN A 149 -6.21 -17.63 7.98
CA GLN A 149 -6.96 -18.85 8.25
C GLN A 149 -8.35 -18.78 7.59
N ILE A 150 -8.48 -17.98 6.54
CA ILE A 150 -9.78 -17.68 5.93
C ILE A 150 -10.39 -18.92 5.27
N ASP A 151 -9.56 -19.80 4.71
CA ASP A 151 -9.94 -21.07 4.12
C ASP A 151 -10.64 -22.01 5.12
N LYS A 152 -10.23 -21.95 6.39
CA LYS A 152 -10.83 -22.76 7.47
C LYS A 152 -12.13 -22.17 8.01
N LYS A 153 -12.40 -20.91 7.75
CA LYS A 153 -13.56 -20.18 8.29
C LYS A 153 -14.70 -20.03 7.29
N PHE A 154 -14.37 -20.00 5.99
CA PHE A 154 -15.35 -19.73 4.93
C PHE A 154 -15.28 -20.83 3.87
N PRO A 155 -16.37 -21.61 3.68
CA PRO A 155 -16.39 -22.78 2.78
C PRO A 155 -16.00 -22.46 1.34
N LEU A 156 -16.37 -21.27 0.84
CA LEU A 156 -16.06 -20.86 -0.53
C LEU A 156 -14.54 -20.75 -0.79
N PHE A 157 -13.77 -20.27 0.20
CA PHE A 157 -12.30 -20.21 0.08
C PHE A 157 -11.69 -21.61 0.01
N ASN A 158 -12.18 -22.54 0.82
CA ASN A 158 -11.73 -23.94 0.76
C ASN A 158 -12.09 -24.59 -0.59
N ALA A 159 -13.27 -24.30 -1.13
CA ALA A 159 -13.68 -24.79 -2.45
C ALA A 159 -12.75 -24.30 -3.57
N VAL A 160 -12.29 -23.06 -3.51
CA VAL A 160 -11.31 -22.50 -4.47
C VAL A 160 -9.97 -23.23 -4.40
N LEU A 161 -9.47 -23.49 -3.19
CA LEU A 161 -8.20 -24.24 -3.02
C LEU A 161 -8.32 -25.68 -3.54
N LYS A 162 -9.46 -26.33 -3.29
CA LYS A 162 -9.74 -27.66 -3.82
C LYS A 162 -9.77 -27.65 -5.35
N ALA A 163 -10.48 -26.70 -5.96
CA ALA A 163 -10.53 -26.55 -7.41
C ALA A 163 -9.16 -26.27 -8.03
N ALA A 164 -8.32 -25.46 -7.39
CA ALA A 164 -6.96 -25.19 -7.84
C ALA A 164 -6.12 -26.48 -7.84
N LYS A 165 -6.24 -27.30 -6.79
CA LYS A 165 -5.56 -28.61 -6.71
C LYS A 165 -6.05 -29.60 -7.78
N GLU A 166 -7.37 -29.65 -8.01
CA GLU A 166 -7.98 -30.48 -9.06
C GLU A 166 -7.54 -30.04 -10.46
N ALA A 167 -7.27 -28.75 -10.66
CA ALA A 167 -6.72 -28.19 -11.89
C ALA A 167 -5.19 -28.40 -12.04
N GLY A 168 -4.55 -29.10 -11.10
CA GLY A 168 -3.11 -29.43 -11.17
C GLY A 168 -2.16 -28.38 -10.61
N TYR A 169 -2.69 -27.34 -9.95
CA TYR A 169 -1.83 -26.33 -9.30
C TYR A 169 -1.36 -26.79 -7.92
N ASN A 170 -0.13 -26.42 -7.57
CA ASN A 170 0.37 -26.59 -6.22
C ASN A 170 -0.40 -25.73 -5.21
N ILE A 171 -0.48 -26.21 -3.97
CA ILE A 171 -0.98 -25.42 -2.85
C ILE A 171 0.20 -25.03 -1.96
N PHE A 172 0.55 -23.75 -1.96
CA PHE A 172 1.66 -23.26 -1.13
C PHE A 172 1.21 -23.01 0.31
N ASP A 173 2.13 -23.19 1.24
CA ASP A 173 1.92 -22.90 2.67
C ASP A 173 2.37 -21.49 3.05
N ASP A 174 3.40 -20.95 2.38
CA ASP A 174 3.95 -19.60 2.58
C ASP A 174 4.08 -18.90 1.22
N SER A 175 3.22 -17.90 0.97
CA SER A 175 3.22 -17.10 -0.25
C SER A 175 4.50 -16.25 -0.43
N ASN A 176 5.29 -16.11 0.62
CA ASN A 176 6.56 -15.37 0.64
C ASN A 176 7.80 -16.26 0.66
N SER A 177 7.62 -17.56 0.39
CA SER A 177 8.74 -18.50 0.17
C SER A 177 9.38 -18.30 -1.19
N LEU A 178 10.55 -18.89 -1.40
CA LEU A 178 11.23 -18.87 -2.71
C LEU A 178 10.46 -19.67 -3.78
N SER A 179 9.67 -20.66 -3.37
CA SER A 179 8.80 -21.46 -4.23
C SER A 179 7.34 -21.15 -3.89
N ASN A 180 6.81 -20.09 -4.51
CA ASN A 180 5.45 -19.61 -4.29
C ASN A 180 4.52 -19.82 -5.49
N GLU A 181 4.93 -20.65 -6.48
CA GLU A 181 4.08 -20.99 -7.62
C GLU A 181 2.92 -21.89 -7.18
N GLY A 182 1.70 -21.47 -7.52
CA GLY A 182 0.47 -22.17 -7.16
C GLY A 182 -0.56 -21.24 -6.49
N PHE A 183 -1.45 -21.83 -5.71
CA PHE A 183 -2.50 -21.14 -4.96
C PHE A 183 -2.34 -21.37 -3.46
N GLY A 184 -2.91 -20.48 -2.66
CA GLY A 184 -2.87 -20.59 -1.20
C GLY A 184 -3.48 -19.38 -0.50
N THR A 185 -3.48 -19.41 0.82
CA THR A 185 -3.80 -18.23 1.62
C THR A 185 -2.59 -17.32 1.73
N PHE A 186 -2.81 -16.03 1.51
CA PHE A 186 -1.78 -15.03 1.71
C PHE A 186 -1.57 -14.71 3.18
N ASP A 187 -0.36 -14.25 3.51
CA ASP A 187 -0.14 -13.56 4.77
C ASP A 187 -0.80 -12.19 4.76
N VAL A 188 -1.19 -11.72 5.93
CA VAL A 188 -1.91 -10.45 6.09
C VAL A 188 -1.33 -9.59 7.21
N THR A 189 -1.41 -8.27 7.01
CA THR A 189 -1.15 -7.29 8.05
C THR A 189 -2.42 -7.02 8.86
N ILE A 190 -2.97 -8.09 9.43
CA ILE A 190 -4.11 -8.09 10.35
C ILE A 190 -3.67 -8.81 11.63
N ASP A 191 -3.86 -8.18 12.78
CA ASP A 191 -3.62 -8.82 14.08
C ASP A 191 -4.86 -8.71 14.95
N LYS A 192 -5.30 -9.84 15.49
CA LYS A 192 -6.51 -9.93 16.33
C LYS A 192 -7.73 -9.23 15.72
N GLY A 193 -7.94 -9.39 14.41
CA GLY A 193 -9.06 -8.82 13.66
C GLY A 193 -8.98 -7.30 13.42
N VAL A 194 -7.81 -6.72 13.56
CA VAL A 194 -7.56 -5.28 13.37
C VAL A 194 -6.40 -5.07 12.39
N ARG A 195 -6.56 -4.15 11.44
CA ARG A 195 -5.48 -3.73 10.52
C ARG A 195 -4.23 -3.30 11.29
N GLN A 196 -3.09 -3.81 10.88
CA GLN A 196 -1.76 -3.38 11.29
C GLN A 196 -1.21 -2.39 10.27
N SER A 197 -1.67 -1.13 10.34
CA SER A 197 -1.10 -0.06 9.52
C SER A 197 0.31 0.29 9.99
N ILE A 198 1.11 0.87 9.11
CA ILE A 198 2.48 1.25 9.47
C ILE A 198 2.56 2.25 10.64
N PRO A 199 1.66 3.24 10.80
CA PRO A 199 1.64 4.04 12.03
C PRO A 199 1.49 3.22 13.31
N LYS A 200 0.62 2.21 13.33
CA LYS A 200 0.49 1.32 14.51
C LYS A 200 1.79 0.59 14.83
N ALA A 201 2.49 0.13 13.79
CA ALA A 201 3.73 -0.60 13.97
C ALA A 201 4.93 0.30 14.35
N TYR A 202 4.99 1.52 13.79
CA TYR A 202 6.19 2.34 13.88
C TYR A 202 6.03 3.67 14.62
N LEU A 203 4.85 4.31 14.61
CA LEU A 203 4.65 5.62 15.25
C LEU A 203 4.02 5.50 16.65
N ASP A 204 3.01 4.63 16.83
CA ASP A 204 2.34 4.48 18.12
C ASP A 204 3.30 4.10 19.26
N PRO A 205 4.28 3.17 19.06
CA PRO A 205 5.25 2.85 20.11
C PRO A 205 6.14 4.01 20.52
N ILE A 206 6.28 5.03 19.66
CA ILE A 206 7.19 6.16 19.88
C ILE A 206 6.47 7.51 20.00
N LYS A 207 5.16 7.51 20.20
CA LYS A 207 4.33 8.73 20.23
C LYS A 207 4.76 9.77 21.28
N ASN A 208 5.48 9.33 22.31
CA ASN A 208 5.96 10.17 23.40
C ASN A 208 7.42 10.67 23.19
N ARG A 209 8.07 10.39 22.07
CA ARG A 209 9.41 10.89 21.77
C ARG A 209 9.39 12.41 21.61
N LYS A 210 10.17 13.11 22.44
CA LYS A 210 10.24 14.60 22.44
C LYS A 210 10.90 15.18 21.20
N ASN A 211 11.79 14.42 20.55
CA ASN A 211 12.53 14.79 19.36
C ASN A 211 11.84 14.40 18.04
N LEU A 212 10.58 13.96 18.09
CA LEU A 212 9.75 13.68 16.91
C LEU A 212 8.49 14.54 16.91
N GLN A 213 8.34 15.37 15.89
CA GLN A 213 7.14 16.15 15.65
C GLN A 213 6.38 15.59 14.43
N ILE A 214 5.08 15.30 14.57
CA ILE A 214 4.21 14.85 13.48
C ILE A 214 3.19 15.96 13.17
N VAL A 215 3.30 16.55 11.99
CA VAL A 215 2.48 17.69 11.56
C VAL A 215 1.47 17.22 10.51
N LYS A 216 0.24 17.01 10.95
CA LYS A 216 -0.88 16.53 10.11
C LYS A 216 -1.64 17.68 9.45
N LYS A 217 -2.47 17.34 8.43
CA LYS A 217 -3.29 18.33 7.67
C LYS A 217 -2.43 19.45 7.12
N THR A 218 -1.25 19.10 6.61
CA THR A 218 -0.23 20.03 6.16
C THR A 218 0.28 19.57 4.80
N TYR A 219 -0.07 20.33 3.78
CA TYR A 219 0.27 20.04 2.39
C TYR A 219 1.62 20.67 2.04
N VAL A 220 2.67 19.85 1.89
CA VAL A 220 3.95 20.32 1.36
C VAL A 220 3.81 20.55 -0.14
N LYS A 221 4.05 21.80 -0.57
CA LYS A 221 3.90 22.24 -1.95
C LYS A 221 5.15 22.01 -2.76
N LYS A 222 6.31 22.42 -2.19
CA LYS A 222 7.63 22.27 -2.84
C LYS A 222 8.77 22.24 -1.82
N ILE A 223 9.91 21.76 -2.26
CA ILE A 223 11.19 21.81 -1.55
C ILE A 223 11.86 23.16 -1.85
N ILE A 224 12.48 23.75 -0.85
CA ILE A 224 13.25 25.00 -0.97
C ILE A 224 14.69 24.64 -1.19
N PHE A 225 15.29 25.23 -2.22
CA PHE A 225 16.70 25.06 -2.53
C PHE A 225 17.50 26.37 -2.36
N LYS A 226 18.73 26.24 -1.89
CA LYS A 226 19.74 27.27 -1.95
C LYS A 226 20.99 26.64 -2.54
N ASP A 227 21.53 27.20 -3.63
CA ASP A 227 22.71 26.68 -4.32
C ASP A 227 22.65 25.17 -4.61
N LYS A 228 21.47 24.70 -5.09
CA LYS A 228 21.12 23.28 -5.36
C LYS A 228 21.07 22.38 -4.12
N VAL A 229 21.22 22.90 -2.92
CA VAL A 229 21.06 22.16 -1.66
C VAL A 229 19.63 22.32 -1.18
N ALA A 230 18.96 21.21 -0.84
CA ALA A 230 17.63 21.22 -0.24
C ALA A 230 17.73 21.69 1.22
N ILE A 231 17.18 22.87 1.52
CA ILE A 231 17.27 23.51 2.84
C ILE A 231 15.96 23.54 3.62
N GLY A 232 14.84 23.16 3.01
CA GLY A 232 13.53 23.24 3.68
C GLY A 232 12.36 22.96 2.76
N VAL A 233 11.18 23.28 3.23
CA VAL A 233 9.92 23.09 2.52
C VAL A 233 9.01 24.32 2.60
N GLU A 234 8.29 24.57 1.51
CA GLU A 234 7.12 25.44 1.48
C GLU A 234 5.89 24.54 1.66
N TYR A 235 5.03 24.89 2.62
CA TYR A 235 3.83 24.11 2.89
C TYR A 235 2.60 24.97 3.14
N ILE A 236 1.42 24.42 2.93
CA ILE A 236 0.13 25.04 3.18
C ILE A 236 -0.51 24.39 4.41
N LYS A 237 -0.91 25.22 5.36
CA LYS A 237 -1.69 24.83 6.53
C LYS A 237 -2.72 25.92 6.84
N ASN A 238 -3.98 25.51 7.05
CA ASN A 238 -5.10 26.44 7.28
C ASN A 238 -5.18 27.54 6.20
N ASN A 239 -5.00 27.15 4.92
CA ASN A 239 -5.00 28.03 3.75
C ASN A 239 -3.95 29.15 3.76
N LYS A 240 -2.91 29.02 4.60
CA LYS A 240 -1.77 29.94 4.64
C LYS A 240 -0.49 29.22 4.24
N THR A 241 0.36 29.93 3.51
CA THR A 241 1.70 29.47 3.16
C THR A 241 2.66 29.68 4.32
N HIS A 242 3.47 28.68 4.57
CA HIS A 242 4.49 28.65 5.61
C HIS A 242 5.79 28.05 5.07
N TYR A 243 6.88 28.31 5.77
CA TYR A 243 8.22 27.79 5.47
C TYR A 243 8.79 27.05 6.69
N PHE A 244 9.51 25.97 6.44
CA PHE A 244 10.14 25.19 7.49
C PHE A 244 11.50 24.68 6.98
N TYR A 245 12.54 24.72 7.80
CA TYR A 245 13.91 24.49 7.37
C TYR A 245 14.53 23.27 8.03
N ALA A 246 15.43 22.60 7.29
CA ALA A 246 16.22 21.47 7.76
C ALA A 246 17.67 21.87 7.97
N ASN A 247 18.24 21.46 9.11
CA ASN A 247 19.67 21.64 9.38
C ASN A 247 20.55 20.58 8.68
N LYS A 248 19.96 19.39 8.39
CA LYS A 248 20.67 18.27 7.78
C LYS A 248 20.06 17.86 6.44
N GLU A 249 18.84 17.29 6.45
CA GLU A 249 18.26 16.74 5.23
C GLU A 249 16.75 16.94 5.10
N VAL A 250 16.31 17.03 3.84
CA VAL A 250 14.91 16.93 3.43
C VAL A 250 14.70 15.60 2.74
N ILE A 251 13.83 14.76 3.29
CA ILE A 251 13.56 13.41 2.83
C ILE A 251 12.17 13.35 2.19
N LEU A 252 12.10 12.97 0.92
CA LEU A 252 10.86 12.90 0.16
C LEU A 252 10.32 11.47 0.15
N SER A 253 9.15 11.26 0.78
CA SER A 253 8.45 9.97 0.89
C SER A 253 6.94 10.09 0.65
N ALA A 254 6.53 10.95 -0.31
CA ALA A 254 5.14 11.29 -0.61
C ALA A 254 4.44 10.29 -1.57
N GLY A 255 5.08 9.17 -1.88
CA GLY A 255 4.55 8.11 -2.76
C GLY A 255 4.84 8.37 -4.25
N SER A 256 4.52 7.37 -5.09
CA SER A 256 4.91 7.33 -6.51
C SER A 256 4.31 8.46 -7.37
N ILE A 257 3.19 9.05 -6.96
CA ILE A 257 2.55 10.16 -7.70
C ILE A 257 2.99 11.52 -7.14
N ASN A 258 2.95 11.70 -5.81
CA ASN A 258 3.24 13.01 -5.23
C ASN A 258 4.74 13.32 -5.13
N SER A 259 5.61 12.32 -5.00
CA SER A 259 7.05 12.58 -4.93
C SER A 259 7.57 13.23 -6.21
N PRO A 260 7.34 12.69 -7.42
CA PRO A 260 7.73 13.37 -8.65
C PRO A 260 7.03 14.72 -8.84
N LYS A 261 5.75 14.84 -8.48
CA LYS A 261 5.03 16.11 -8.52
C LYS A 261 5.69 17.18 -7.66
N ILE A 262 6.09 16.85 -6.42
CA ILE A 262 6.79 17.79 -5.53
C ILE A 262 8.17 18.17 -6.11
N LEU A 263 8.89 17.23 -6.69
CA LEU A 263 10.16 17.50 -7.36
C LEU A 263 9.97 18.47 -8.53
N GLN A 264 9.00 18.21 -9.42
CA GLN A 264 8.69 19.10 -10.54
C GLN A 264 8.30 20.50 -10.08
N LEU A 265 7.40 20.63 -9.10
CA LEU A 265 7.03 21.91 -8.50
C LEU A 265 8.21 22.62 -7.82
N SER A 266 9.27 21.90 -7.51
CA SER A 266 10.51 22.43 -6.90
C SER A 266 11.59 22.74 -7.94
N GLY A 267 11.31 22.58 -9.25
CA GLY A 267 12.25 22.86 -10.33
C GLY A 267 13.16 21.68 -10.70
N ILE A 268 12.80 20.43 -10.31
CA ILE A 268 13.54 19.21 -10.65
C ILE A 268 12.66 18.34 -11.55
N GLY A 269 13.04 18.17 -12.80
CA GLY A 269 12.29 17.42 -13.81
C GLY A 269 12.75 17.73 -15.20
N ASN A 270 11.97 17.32 -16.21
CA ASN A 270 12.24 17.66 -17.61
C ASN A 270 12.17 19.18 -17.81
N ALA A 271 13.29 19.78 -18.22
CA ALA A 271 13.45 21.23 -18.34
C ALA A 271 12.44 21.87 -19.33
N ALA A 272 12.12 21.21 -20.44
CA ALA A 272 11.14 21.70 -21.41
C ALA A 272 9.75 21.76 -20.76
N HIS A 273 9.33 20.67 -20.16
CA HIS A 273 8.04 20.57 -19.45
C HIS A 273 7.94 21.62 -18.31
N LEU A 274 8.98 21.80 -17.50
CA LEU A 274 8.96 22.80 -16.42
C LEU A 274 8.84 24.23 -16.95
N LYS A 275 9.47 24.55 -18.08
CA LYS A 275 9.38 25.87 -18.73
C LYS A 275 7.95 26.18 -19.18
N ASP A 276 7.22 25.19 -19.72
CA ASP A 276 5.82 25.36 -20.16
C ASP A 276 4.91 25.80 -19.01
N PHE A 277 5.25 25.45 -17.76
CA PHE A 277 4.55 25.86 -16.55
C PHE A 277 5.17 27.07 -15.83
N GLY A 278 6.20 27.71 -16.41
CA GLY A 278 6.89 28.85 -15.79
C GLY A 278 7.65 28.49 -14.50
N ILE A 279 8.03 27.23 -14.32
CA ILE A 279 8.75 26.76 -13.13
C ILE A 279 10.27 26.95 -13.34
N PRO A 280 10.97 27.70 -12.48
CA PRO A 280 12.42 27.85 -12.55
C PRO A 280 13.13 26.50 -12.42
N ILE A 281 14.10 26.24 -13.31
CA ILE A 281 14.82 24.96 -13.37
C ILE A 281 15.96 24.98 -12.36
N ILE A 282 15.92 24.04 -11.41
CA ILE A 282 17.03 23.74 -10.47
C ILE A 282 17.90 22.63 -11.05
N ASN A 283 17.29 21.57 -11.60
CA ASN A 283 18.00 20.46 -12.22
C ASN A 283 17.16 19.83 -13.34
N ASP A 284 17.74 19.72 -14.55
CA ASP A 284 17.11 18.95 -15.64
C ASP A 284 17.29 17.46 -15.40
N LEU A 285 16.24 16.81 -14.93
CA LEU A 285 16.20 15.38 -14.63
C LEU A 285 14.99 14.74 -15.32
N LYS A 286 15.18 14.29 -16.56
CA LYS A 286 14.13 13.85 -17.47
C LYS A 286 13.28 12.69 -16.96
N GLY A 287 13.85 11.82 -16.09
CA GLY A 287 13.14 10.66 -15.55
C GLY A 287 12.14 10.98 -14.42
N VAL A 288 12.08 12.22 -13.93
CA VAL A 288 11.14 12.59 -12.85
C VAL A 288 9.72 12.71 -13.41
N GLY A 289 8.83 11.85 -12.94
CA GLY A 289 7.45 11.77 -13.39
C GLY A 289 7.21 10.76 -14.52
N GLU A 290 8.27 10.10 -14.99
CA GLU A 290 8.23 9.13 -16.07
C GLU A 290 8.32 7.69 -15.57
N ASN A 291 8.00 6.73 -16.47
CA ASN A 291 8.13 5.28 -16.24
C ASN A 291 7.27 4.71 -15.11
N LEU A 292 6.12 5.31 -14.83
CA LEU A 292 5.16 4.74 -13.90
C LEU A 292 4.72 3.35 -14.38
N GLN A 293 4.75 2.38 -13.49
CA GLN A 293 4.26 1.02 -13.69
C GLN A 293 3.18 0.73 -12.67
N ASP A 294 2.08 0.15 -13.12
CA ASP A 294 1.02 -0.35 -12.26
C ASP A 294 0.53 -1.71 -12.75
N HIS A 295 -0.06 -2.51 -11.89
CA HIS A 295 -0.65 -3.79 -12.25
C HIS A 295 -2.02 -3.56 -12.88
N LEU A 296 -2.15 -3.80 -14.20
CA LEU A 296 -3.44 -3.85 -14.86
C LEU A 296 -4.17 -5.11 -14.40
N GLU A 297 -5.35 -4.93 -13.83
CA GLU A 297 -6.13 -6.01 -13.26
C GLU A 297 -7.41 -6.26 -14.07
N ILE A 298 -7.70 -7.52 -14.37
CA ILE A 298 -8.96 -7.96 -14.95
C ILE A 298 -9.78 -8.74 -13.93
N TYR A 299 -11.11 -8.62 -14.02
CA TYR A 299 -12.05 -9.32 -13.15
C TYR A 299 -12.76 -10.43 -13.91
N ILE A 300 -12.58 -11.66 -13.44
CA ILE A 300 -13.27 -12.84 -13.94
C ILE A 300 -14.37 -13.15 -12.93
N GLN A 301 -15.63 -12.91 -13.32
CA GLN A 301 -16.77 -12.86 -12.41
C GLN A 301 -17.71 -14.04 -12.63
N TYR A 302 -18.16 -14.65 -11.53
CA TYR A 302 -19.06 -15.78 -11.53
C TYR A 302 -20.27 -15.54 -10.61
N LYS A 303 -21.47 -15.87 -11.07
CA LYS A 303 -22.64 -15.95 -10.21
C LYS A 303 -22.53 -17.18 -9.30
N SER A 304 -22.74 -17.00 -8.01
CA SER A 304 -22.74 -18.11 -7.06
C SER A 304 -24.09 -18.83 -7.07
N LYS A 305 -24.04 -20.17 -7.03
CA LYS A 305 -25.23 -20.99 -6.84
C LYS A 305 -25.62 -21.13 -5.36
N LYS A 306 -24.71 -20.76 -4.45
CA LYS A 306 -24.91 -20.86 -2.99
C LYS A 306 -24.76 -19.48 -2.35
N LYS A 307 -25.45 -19.28 -1.22
CA LYS A 307 -25.36 -18.05 -0.41
C LYS A 307 -24.15 -18.08 0.54
N GLU A 308 -22.96 -18.25 -0.03
CA GLU A 308 -21.69 -18.34 0.72
C GLU A 308 -20.75 -17.14 0.45
N THR A 309 -21.30 -16.08 -0.17
CA THR A 309 -20.56 -14.86 -0.54
C THR A 309 -20.73 -13.77 0.52
N LEU A 310 -20.19 -12.58 0.23
CA LEU A 310 -20.40 -11.39 1.06
C LEU A 310 -21.65 -10.58 0.65
N TYR A 311 -22.51 -11.14 -0.21
CA TYR A 311 -23.69 -10.45 -0.71
C TYR A 311 -24.60 -9.96 0.43
N ASP A 312 -24.91 -10.84 1.39
CA ASP A 312 -25.72 -10.49 2.56
C ASP A 312 -25.10 -9.39 3.39
N LEU A 313 -23.76 -9.35 3.48
CA LEU A 313 -23.05 -8.29 4.22
C LEU A 313 -23.17 -6.92 3.54
N SER A 314 -23.39 -6.89 2.22
CA SER A 314 -23.53 -5.65 1.46
C SER A 314 -24.99 -5.18 1.32
N THR A 315 -25.98 -6.05 1.54
CA THR A 315 -27.39 -5.79 1.23
C THR A 315 -28.37 -5.97 2.39
N ASN A 316 -27.99 -6.69 3.46
CA ASN A 316 -28.88 -7.01 4.58
C ASN A 316 -28.44 -6.30 5.86
N PHE A 317 -29.25 -5.35 6.35
CA PHE A 317 -28.97 -4.57 7.56
C PHE A 317 -28.85 -5.43 8.83
N ILE A 318 -29.60 -6.51 8.94
CA ILE A 318 -29.53 -7.42 10.10
C ILE A 318 -28.16 -8.11 10.10
N SER A 319 -27.73 -8.63 8.96
CA SER A 319 -26.40 -9.24 8.80
C SER A 319 -25.29 -8.25 9.11
N GLN A 320 -25.39 -7.00 8.63
CA GLN A 320 -24.45 -5.93 8.94
C GLN A 320 -24.41 -5.62 10.44
N GLY A 321 -25.57 -5.54 11.09
CA GLY A 321 -25.69 -5.28 12.53
C GLY A 321 -25.05 -6.39 13.38
N ILE A 322 -25.32 -7.65 13.05
CA ILE A 322 -24.75 -8.81 13.74
C ILE A 322 -23.22 -8.84 13.58
N GLU A 323 -22.73 -8.75 12.35
CA GLU A 323 -21.28 -8.79 12.10
C GLU A 323 -20.57 -7.53 12.65
N GLY A 324 -21.26 -6.37 12.59
CA GLY A 324 -20.81 -5.14 13.23
C GLY A 324 -20.63 -5.32 14.73
N SER A 325 -21.65 -5.83 15.42
CA SER A 325 -21.58 -6.10 16.87
C SER A 325 -20.43 -7.05 17.24
N LYS A 326 -20.26 -8.13 16.47
CA LYS A 326 -19.15 -9.07 16.67
C LYS A 326 -17.79 -8.38 16.55
N TRP A 327 -17.65 -7.50 15.56
CA TRP A 327 -16.36 -6.83 15.38
C TRP A 327 -16.15 -5.70 16.39
N PHE A 328 -17.15 -4.87 16.66
CA PHE A 328 -16.97 -3.76 17.61
C PHE A 328 -16.68 -4.26 19.01
N THR A 329 -17.31 -5.38 19.43
CA THR A 329 -17.12 -5.95 20.77
C THR A 329 -15.90 -6.86 20.86
N PHE A 330 -15.72 -7.78 19.91
CA PHE A 330 -14.74 -8.88 20.04
C PHE A 330 -13.64 -8.85 18.99
N LYS A 331 -13.70 -7.95 17.99
CA LYS A 331 -12.78 -7.93 16.83
C LYS A 331 -12.77 -9.27 16.06
N LYS A 332 -13.93 -9.92 15.95
CA LYS A 332 -14.14 -11.22 15.31
C LYS A 332 -15.23 -11.14 14.25
N GLY A 333 -15.48 -12.26 13.56
CA GLY A 333 -16.50 -12.37 12.53
C GLY A 333 -16.00 -11.97 11.14
N LYS A 334 -16.94 -11.87 10.19
CA LYS A 334 -16.61 -11.56 8.78
C LYS A 334 -15.87 -10.24 8.62
N LEU A 335 -16.18 -9.23 9.43
CA LEU A 335 -15.54 -7.90 9.34
C LEU A 335 -14.09 -7.86 9.81
N ALA A 336 -13.61 -8.92 10.47
CA ALA A 336 -12.23 -9.07 10.90
C ALA A 336 -11.26 -9.53 9.79
N HIS A 337 -11.75 -9.69 8.56
CA HIS A 337 -11.03 -10.17 7.38
C HIS A 337 -11.09 -9.15 6.24
N SER A 338 -10.05 -9.10 5.40
CA SER A 338 -10.05 -8.29 4.18
C SER A 338 -10.78 -8.97 3.02
N HIS A 339 -10.93 -10.29 3.11
CA HIS A 339 -11.48 -11.18 2.07
C HIS A 339 -10.66 -11.26 0.77
N LEU A 340 -9.49 -10.60 0.70
CA LEU A 340 -8.50 -10.73 -0.38
C LEU A 340 -7.37 -11.69 -0.01
N GLU A 341 -7.60 -12.52 0.98
CA GLU A 341 -6.61 -13.34 1.69
C GLU A 341 -6.30 -14.68 0.98
N LEU A 342 -6.83 -14.91 -0.20
CA LEU A 342 -6.57 -16.08 -1.01
C LEU A 342 -6.28 -15.69 -2.45
N GLY A 343 -5.33 -16.37 -3.05
CA GLY A 343 -4.98 -16.18 -4.44
C GLY A 343 -3.85 -17.09 -4.86
N GLY A 344 -3.07 -16.67 -5.84
CA GLY A 344 -2.00 -17.50 -6.36
C GLY A 344 -1.01 -16.73 -7.23
N PHE A 345 0.11 -17.38 -7.50
CA PHE A 345 1.11 -16.93 -8.45
C PHE A 345 1.34 -18.06 -9.45
N VAL A 346 1.17 -17.78 -10.73
CA VAL A 346 1.30 -18.80 -11.77
C VAL A 346 2.15 -18.33 -12.94
N LYS A 347 2.70 -19.27 -13.66
CA LYS A 347 3.34 -19.04 -14.96
C LYS A 347 2.30 -19.19 -16.06
N THR A 348 2.15 -18.18 -16.89
CA THR A 348 1.28 -18.25 -18.08
C THR A 348 1.86 -19.14 -19.17
N ASN A 349 3.15 -19.42 -19.10
CA ASN A 349 3.88 -20.33 -19.97
C ASN A 349 4.99 -21.02 -19.16
N LYS A 350 5.16 -22.33 -19.33
CA LYS A 350 6.20 -23.13 -18.64
C LYS A 350 7.64 -22.70 -18.94
N ASN A 351 7.85 -21.92 -19.99
CA ASN A 351 9.18 -21.38 -20.31
C ASN A 351 9.58 -20.20 -19.40
N TYR A 352 8.64 -19.62 -18.62
CA TYR A 352 9.02 -18.63 -17.61
C TYR A 352 9.73 -19.31 -16.44
N SER A 353 10.83 -18.72 -15.97
CA SER A 353 11.59 -19.21 -14.81
C SER A 353 10.82 -19.08 -13.50
N HIS A 354 9.92 -18.10 -13.40
CA HIS A 354 9.16 -17.77 -12.21
C HIS A 354 7.76 -17.23 -12.56
N PRO A 355 6.81 -17.21 -11.61
CA PRO A 355 5.46 -16.73 -11.85
C PRO A 355 5.41 -15.31 -12.38
N ASN A 356 4.59 -15.07 -13.38
CA ASN A 356 4.41 -13.78 -14.03
C ASN A 356 2.98 -13.25 -13.96
N LEU A 357 2.06 -14.04 -13.40
CA LEU A 357 0.66 -13.67 -13.19
C LEU A 357 0.29 -13.90 -11.73
N GLN A 358 -0.38 -12.91 -11.12
CA GLN A 358 -0.94 -12.99 -9.77
C GLN A 358 -2.46 -13.05 -9.82
N PHE A 359 -3.03 -13.88 -8.96
CA PHE A 359 -4.47 -13.95 -8.73
C PHE A 359 -4.81 -13.51 -7.31
N HIS A 360 -5.94 -12.80 -7.18
CA HIS A 360 -6.67 -12.64 -5.93
C HIS A 360 -8.07 -13.17 -6.08
N PHE A 361 -8.55 -13.87 -5.07
CA PHE A 361 -9.94 -14.30 -4.98
C PHE A 361 -10.71 -13.34 -4.07
N PHE A 362 -11.91 -12.95 -4.49
CA PHE A 362 -12.80 -12.12 -3.70
C PHE A 362 -14.22 -12.67 -3.71
N PRO A 363 -14.84 -12.97 -2.55
CA PRO A 363 -16.15 -13.59 -2.45
C PRO A 363 -17.30 -12.58 -2.60
N SER A 364 -17.16 -11.63 -3.51
CA SER A 364 -18.18 -10.65 -3.91
C SER A 364 -17.80 -10.08 -5.29
N LEU A 365 -18.58 -9.13 -5.79
CA LEU A 365 -18.25 -8.36 -6.99
C LEU A 365 -17.67 -7.00 -6.62
N VAL A 366 -16.64 -6.60 -7.34
CA VAL A 366 -16.19 -5.21 -7.40
C VAL A 366 -16.75 -4.59 -8.68
N ILE A 367 -17.74 -3.74 -8.54
CA ILE A 367 -18.39 -3.07 -9.65
C ILE A 367 -17.98 -1.59 -9.61
N ASN A 368 -17.40 -1.10 -10.72
CA ASN A 368 -16.91 0.27 -10.81
C ASN A 368 -16.04 0.67 -9.59
N HIS A 369 -14.97 -0.07 -9.35
CA HIS A 369 -14.04 0.12 -8.22
C HIS A 369 -14.72 0.11 -6.84
N GLY A 370 -15.83 -0.63 -6.68
CA GLY A 370 -16.59 -0.72 -5.42
C GLY A 370 -17.54 0.46 -5.17
N LEU A 371 -17.76 1.30 -6.18
CA LEU A 371 -18.75 2.40 -6.10
C LEU A 371 -20.20 1.94 -6.26
N LYS A 372 -20.40 0.71 -6.75
CA LYS A 372 -21.72 0.08 -6.88
C LYS A 372 -21.76 -1.23 -6.10
N ASN A 373 -22.84 -1.42 -5.37
CA ASN A 373 -23.08 -2.69 -4.67
C ASN A 373 -23.41 -3.82 -5.66
N PRO A 374 -23.04 -5.07 -5.36
CA PRO A 374 -23.49 -6.22 -6.11
C PRO A 374 -25.02 -6.36 -6.02
N THR A 375 -25.64 -6.91 -7.07
CA THR A 375 -27.10 -7.10 -7.15
C THR A 375 -27.50 -8.56 -6.99
N PHE A 376 -26.54 -9.47 -6.88
CA PHE A 376 -26.74 -10.92 -6.70
C PHE A 376 -25.50 -11.56 -6.04
N ASP A 377 -25.69 -12.77 -5.52
CA ASP A 377 -24.60 -13.58 -4.99
C ASP A 377 -23.59 -13.92 -6.07
N ALA A 378 -22.35 -13.50 -5.87
CA ALA A 378 -21.28 -13.72 -6.83
C ALA A 378 -19.91 -13.67 -6.16
N PHE A 379 -18.90 -14.16 -6.87
CA PHE A 379 -17.50 -14.06 -6.52
C PHE A 379 -16.67 -13.75 -7.77
N GLN A 380 -15.43 -13.33 -7.56
CA GLN A 380 -14.56 -13.01 -8.67
C GLN A 380 -13.11 -13.38 -8.38
N PHE A 381 -12.38 -13.60 -9.47
CA PHE A 381 -10.92 -13.62 -9.47
C PHE A 381 -10.41 -12.33 -10.09
N HIS A 382 -9.41 -11.76 -9.49
CA HIS A 382 -8.62 -10.69 -10.03
C HIS A 382 -7.35 -11.30 -10.60
N ALA A 383 -7.03 -11.01 -11.84
CA ALA A 383 -5.79 -11.49 -12.47
C ALA A 383 -4.99 -10.31 -12.97
N CYS A 384 -3.72 -10.23 -12.58
CA CYS A 384 -2.83 -9.14 -12.97
C CYS A 384 -1.42 -9.64 -13.34
N PRO A 385 -0.80 -9.09 -14.40
CA PRO A 385 0.59 -9.37 -14.71
C PRO A 385 1.52 -8.71 -13.68
N ASN A 386 2.44 -9.47 -13.11
CA ASN A 386 3.37 -8.96 -12.10
C ASN A 386 4.43 -8.00 -12.68
N ARG A 387 4.65 -8.02 -13.99
CA ARG A 387 5.68 -7.22 -14.67
C ARG A 387 5.11 -6.64 -15.95
N PRO A 388 4.29 -5.57 -15.84
CA PRO A 388 3.70 -4.93 -17.00
C PRO A 388 4.80 -4.28 -17.85
N LYS A 389 4.59 -4.25 -19.17
CA LYS A 389 5.46 -3.55 -20.13
C LYS A 389 5.05 -2.08 -20.31
N SER A 390 3.82 -1.76 -19.99
CA SER A 390 3.31 -0.38 -20.04
C SER A 390 4.11 0.54 -19.12
N ARG A 391 4.31 1.76 -19.56
CA ARG A 391 4.98 2.85 -18.86
C ARG A 391 4.13 4.11 -18.97
N GLY A 392 4.00 4.85 -17.86
CA GLY A 392 3.30 6.14 -17.77
C GLY A 392 4.18 7.25 -17.25
#